data_0cdadd18fd440335db17dbda3ef06e53
#
_entry.id   0cdadd18fd440335db17dbda3ef06e53
#
_cell.length_a   1.000
_cell.length_b   1.000
_cell.length_c   1.000
_cell.angle_alpha   90.00
_cell.angle_beta   90.00
_cell.angle_gamma   90.00
#
_symmetry.space_group_name_H-M   'P 1'
#
loop_
_entity.id
_entity.type
_entity.pdbx_description
1 polymer ?
#
loop_
_entity_poly.entity_id
_entity_poly.type
_entity_poly.pdbx_seq_one_letter_code
_entity_poly.pdbx_strand_id
1 'polypeptide(L)'
;VDQRVFDFAGKLRAHSLALGETEAVEWRFASTPVAYEDAVAAMEARVAAIGAGDGRELIWLLEHPPLYTAGTSARPEDLLDGARFPVFRTGRGGQYTYHGPGQLVAYVVFDLNKRGRDVRCHVHRLESWVIAALADDGIAGERREGRPGIWIRSGANDAKIAAIGVRVRRWVAYHGVAINVCPDLNHFSGIVPCGIGDAGVTSIEQCLAAQALGVKADTFSQ
;
A
#
# COMPACT_ATOMS: atom_id res chain seq x y z
N VAL A 1 6.64 -11.42 -11.39
CA VAL A 1 6.92 -10.68 -10.15
C VAL A 1 8.42 -10.61 -9.95
N ASP A 2 8.95 -9.43 -9.64
CA ASP A 2 10.38 -9.22 -9.35
C ASP A 2 10.78 -9.97 -8.06
N GLN A 3 11.99 -10.56 -8.03
CA GLN A 3 12.47 -11.31 -6.87
C GLN A 3 12.49 -10.43 -5.60
N ARG A 4 12.83 -9.15 -5.72
CA ARG A 4 12.84 -8.19 -4.61
C ARG A 4 11.45 -7.99 -4.00
N VAL A 5 10.40 -7.98 -4.82
CA VAL A 5 9.00 -7.90 -4.37
C VAL A 5 8.62 -9.17 -3.60
N PHE A 6 9.06 -10.32 -4.09
CA PHE A 6 8.83 -11.61 -3.41
C PHE A 6 9.55 -11.68 -2.06
N ASP A 7 10.81 -11.25 -2.00
CA ASP A 7 11.61 -11.24 -0.77
C ASP A 7 10.99 -10.31 0.29
N PHE A 8 10.51 -9.13 -0.12
CA PHE A 8 9.83 -8.21 0.80
C PHE A 8 8.48 -8.76 1.27
N ALA A 9 7.76 -9.50 0.44
CA ALA A 9 6.54 -10.20 0.84
C ALA A 9 6.80 -11.21 1.98
N GLY A 10 7.96 -11.88 1.97
CA GLY A 10 8.42 -12.75 3.04
C GLY A 10 8.61 -12.00 4.37
N LYS A 11 9.19 -10.80 4.35
CA LYS A 11 9.35 -9.93 5.53
C LYS A 11 8.00 -9.48 6.08
N LEU A 12 7.08 -9.07 5.23
CA LEU A 12 5.72 -8.74 5.65
C LEU A 12 5.06 -9.92 6.38
N ARG A 13 5.23 -11.12 5.87
CA ARG A 13 4.67 -12.32 6.52
C ARG A 13 5.30 -12.58 7.89
N ALA A 14 6.60 -12.37 8.04
CA ALA A 14 7.30 -12.54 9.32
C ALA A 14 6.81 -11.56 10.40
N HIS A 15 6.35 -10.38 10.00
CA HIS A 15 5.84 -9.35 10.91
C HIS A 15 4.30 -9.31 11.05
N SER A 16 3.58 -10.35 10.61
CA SER A 16 2.11 -10.39 10.57
C SER A 16 1.43 -10.17 11.92
N LEU A 17 2.10 -10.50 13.03
CA LEU A 17 1.59 -10.26 14.39
C LEU A 17 1.28 -8.77 14.65
N ALA A 18 1.95 -7.83 13.97
CA ALA A 18 1.67 -6.40 14.07
C ALA A 18 0.25 -6.03 13.58
N LEU A 19 -0.35 -6.85 12.71
CA LEU A 19 -1.73 -6.70 12.25
C LEU A 19 -2.77 -7.19 13.26
N GLY A 20 -2.36 -7.88 14.33
CA GLY A 20 -3.26 -8.61 15.21
C GLY A 20 -3.85 -9.83 14.49
N GLU A 21 -3.00 -10.51 13.71
CA GLU A 21 -3.34 -11.75 13.03
C GLU A 21 -3.72 -12.84 14.02
N THR A 22 -4.69 -13.67 13.64
CA THR A 22 -5.06 -14.91 14.33
C THR A 22 -4.72 -16.08 13.40
N GLU A 23 -4.59 -17.29 13.93
CA GLU A 23 -4.29 -18.50 13.14
C GLU A 23 -5.27 -18.77 11.98
N ALA A 24 -6.40 -18.09 11.96
CA ALA A 24 -7.43 -18.26 10.95
C ALA A 24 -7.27 -17.42 9.68
N VAL A 25 -6.24 -16.57 9.57
CA VAL A 25 -6.02 -15.72 8.39
C VAL A 25 -5.46 -16.52 7.23
N GLU A 26 -6.09 -16.42 6.06
CA GLU A 26 -5.56 -16.97 4.82
C GLU A 26 -4.50 -16.03 4.24
N TRP A 27 -3.34 -16.56 3.89
CA TRP A 27 -2.33 -15.87 3.12
C TRP A 27 -2.36 -16.33 1.68
N ARG A 28 -2.41 -15.38 0.74
CA ARG A 28 -2.32 -15.62 -0.69
C ARG A 28 -1.24 -14.76 -1.29
N PHE A 29 -0.46 -15.31 -2.20
CA PHE A 29 0.51 -14.59 -3.02
C PHE A 29 0.22 -14.87 -4.50
N ALA A 30 0.14 -13.81 -5.32
CA ALA A 30 -0.03 -13.96 -6.76
C ALA A 30 1.36 -13.89 -7.44
N SER A 31 1.72 -14.94 -8.18
CA SER A 31 3.01 -15.03 -8.90
C SER A 31 3.03 -14.21 -10.21
N THR A 32 1.88 -13.73 -10.66
CA THR A 32 1.72 -12.88 -11.85
C THR A 32 0.88 -11.66 -11.51
N PRO A 33 1.04 -10.53 -12.24
CA PRO A 33 0.19 -9.37 -12.02
C PRO A 33 -1.29 -9.71 -12.17
N VAL A 34 -2.11 -9.21 -11.25
CA VAL A 34 -3.57 -9.43 -11.21
C VAL A 34 -4.28 -8.22 -11.79
N ALA A 35 -5.24 -8.41 -12.69
CA ALA A 35 -6.08 -7.34 -13.17
C ALA A 35 -6.84 -6.67 -12.01
N TYR A 36 -6.95 -5.33 -12.03
CA TYR A 36 -7.51 -4.60 -10.90
C TYR A 36 -8.97 -4.98 -10.62
N GLU A 37 -9.76 -5.15 -11.67
CA GLU A 37 -11.18 -5.50 -11.57
C GLU A 37 -11.38 -6.89 -10.96
N ASP A 38 -10.53 -7.85 -11.35
CA ASP A 38 -10.56 -9.21 -10.78
C ASP A 38 -10.21 -9.19 -9.29
N ALA A 39 -9.22 -8.38 -8.90
CA ALA A 39 -8.84 -8.24 -7.51
C ALA A 39 -9.97 -7.60 -6.67
N VAL A 40 -10.64 -6.56 -7.21
CA VAL A 40 -11.78 -5.92 -6.55
C VAL A 40 -12.93 -6.91 -6.39
N ALA A 41 -13.29 -7.64 -7.44
CA ALA A 41 -14.34 -8.65 -7.40
C ALA A 41 -14.06 -9.74 -6.34
N ALA A 42 -12.81 -10.23 -6.30
CA ALA A 42 -12.38 -11.21 -5.31
C ALA A 42 -12.47 -10.69 -3.87
N MET A 43 -12.02 -9.43 -3.64
CA MET A 43 -12.14 -8.80 -2.32
C MET A 43 -13.59 -8.60 -1.90
N GLU A 44 -14.47 -8.14 -2.80
CA GLU A 44 -15.88 -7.91 -2.48
C GLU A 44 -16.62 -9.23 -2.18
N ALA A 45 -16.30 -10.31 -2.90
CA ALA A 45 -16.81 -11.65 -2.59
C ALA A 45 -16.32 -12.11 -1.21
N ARG A 46 -15.04 -11.87 -0.87
CA ARG A 46 -14.49 -12.21 0.46
C ARG A 46 -15.17 -11.41 1.58
N VAL A 47 -15.39 -10.12 1.38
CA VAL A 47 -16.12 -9.25 2.33
C VAL A 47 -17.53 -9.79 2.56
N ALA A 48 -18.23 -10.21 1.50
CA ALA A 48 -19.56 -10.79 1.61
C ALA A 48 -19.56 -12.10 2.41
N ALA A 49 -18.61 -13.00 2.13
CA ALA A 49 -18.47 -14.27 2.84
C ALA A 49 -18.15 -14.08 4.33
N ILE A 50 -17.22 -13.17 4.67
CA ILE A 50 -16.92 -12.81 6.07
C ILE A 50 -18.17 -12.25 6.77
N GLY A 51 -18.90 -11.35 6.09
CA GLY A 51 -20.12 -10.76 6.63
C GLY A 51 -21.26 -11.75 6.86
N ALA A 52 -21.26 -12.88 6.13
CA ALA A 52 -22.18 -14.01 6.31
C ALA A 52 -21.73 -15.01 7.40
N GLY A 53 -20.49 -14.89 7.89
CA GLY A 53 -19.91 -15.83 8.87
C GLY A 53 -19.19 -17.03 8.26
N ASP A 54 -19.16 -17.15 6.93
CA ASP A 54 -18.63 -18.32 6.21
C ASP A 54 -17.21 -18.08 5.64
N GLY A 55 -16.70 -16.83 5.72
CA GLY A 55 -15.43 -16.43 5.12
C GLY A 55 -14.29 -16.34 6.14
N ARG A 56 -13.11 -16.83 5.73
CA ARG A 56 -11.85 -16.57 6.46
C ARG A 56 -11.34 -15.17 6.12
N GLU A 57 -10.67 -14.53 7.06
CA GLU A 57 -9.89 -13.31 6.79
C GLU A 57 -8.76 -13.59 5.79
N LEU A 58 -8.34 -12.57 5.06
CA LEU A 58 -7.40 -12.74 3.95
C LEU A 58 -6.34 -11.64 3.98
N ILE A 59 -5.09 -12.03 3.81
CA ILE A 59 -4.00 -11.16 3.37
C ILE A 59 -3.59 -11.64 1.98
N TRP A 60 -3.76 -10.78 0.97
CA TRP A 60 -3.45 -11.10 -0.40
C TRP A 60 -2.37 -10.17 -0.94
N LEU A 61 -1.18 -10.72 -1.18
CA LEU A 61 -0.02 -10.04 -1.72
C LEU A 61 0.04 -10.24 -3.23
N LEU A 62 0.14 -9.14 -3.98
CA LEU A 62 0.12 -9.16 -5.43
C LEU A 62 0.78 -7.91 -6.04
N GLU A 63 1.00 -7.93 -7.34
CA GLU A 63 1.24 -6.74 -8.18
C GLU A 63 0.06 -6.54 -9.14
N HIS A 64 -0.10 -5.32 -9.63
CA HIS A 64 -1.01 -5.00 -10.74
C HIS A 64 -0.25 -4.68 -12.03
N PRO A 65 -0.87 -4.80 -13.21
CA PRO A 65 -0.44 -4.06 -14.39
C PRO A 65 -0.43 -2.55 -14.12
N PRO A 66 0.30 -1.73 -14.92
CA PRO A 66 0.33 -0.27 -14.74
C PRO A 66 -1.08 0.35 -14.82
N LEU A 67 -1.48 1.08 -13.77
CA LEU A 67 -2.78 1.75 -13.69
C LEU A 67 -2.79 2.87 -12.65
N TYR A 68 -3.78 3.75 -12.73
CA TYR A 68 -4.12 4.70 -11.68
C TYR A 68 -5.42 4.31 -10.99
N THR A 69 -5.51 4.55 -9.68
CA THR A 69 -6.78 4.45 -8.95
C THR A 69 -7.14 5.78 -8.32
N ALA A 70 -8.41 6.18 -8.47
CA ALA A 70 -9.00 7.37 -7.85
C ALA A 70 -9.81 6.94 -6.63
N GLY A 71 -9.37 7.29 -5.43
CA GLY A 71 -10.11 7.07 -4.18
C GLY A 71 -11.26 8.07 -4.01
N THR A 72 -11.97 7.95 -2.90
CA THR A 72 -13.20 8.76 -2.64
C THR A 72 -12.95 10.26 -2.51
N SER A 73 -11.70 10.68 -2.27
CA SER A 73 -11.30 12.09 -2.16
C SER A 73 -10.50 12.59 -3.37
N ALA A 74 -10.45 11.80 -4.45
CA ALA A 74 -9.72 12.18 -5.66
C ALA A 74 -10.42 13.35 -6.37
N ARG A 75 -9.65 14.37 -6.74
CA ARG A 75 -10.11 15.54 -7.47
C ARG A 75 -9.66 15.44 -8.94
N PRO A 76 -10.51 15.79 -9.91
CA PRO A 76 -10.17 15.69 -11.33
C PRO A 76 -8.87 16.41 -11.71
N GLU A 77 -8.59 17.55 -11.09
CA GLU A 77 -7.39 18.36 -11.30
C GLU A 77 -6.09 17.68 -10.87
N ASP A 78 -6.17 16.66 -10.01
CA ASP A 78 -5.02 15.88 -9.55
C ASP A 78 -4.62 14.76 -10.54
N LEU A 79 -5.37 14.56 -11.62
CA LEU A 79 -5.03 13.67 -12.74
C LEU A 79 -4.36 14.49 -13.85
N LEU A 80 -3.04 14.50 -13.89
CA LEU A 80 -2.24 15.34 -14.79
C LEU A 80 -2.10 14.72 -16.19
N ASP A 81 -2.01 13.39 -16.28
CA ASP A 81 -1.92 12.64 -17.53
C ASP A 81 -2.80 11.37 -17.48
N GLY A 82 -4.10 11.57 -17.72
CA GLY A 82 -5.09 10.47 -17.72
C GLY A 82 -5.01 9.54 -18.94
N ALA A 83 -4.22 9.87 -19.94
CA ALA A 83 -4.02 9.01 -21.11
C ALA A 83 -2.89 8.00 -20.93
N ARG A 84 -2.04 8.18 -19.91
CA ARG A 84 -0.85 7.37 -19.69
C ARG A 84 -1.16 5.94 -19.28
N PHE A 85 -2.12 5.75 -18.38
CA PHE A 85 -2.55 4.45 -17.89
C PHE A 85 -4.06 4.38 -17.66
N PRO A 86 -4.68 3.19 -17.66
CA PRO A 86 -6.08 3.03 -17.25
C PRO A 86 -6.34 3.64 -15.87
N VAL A 87 -7.48 4.31 -15.72
CA VAL A 87 -7.89 4.97 -14.48
C VAL A 87 -9.14 4.30 -13.92
N PHE A 88 -9.04 3.75 -12.71
CA PHE A 88 -10.16 3.09 -12.03
C PHE A 88 -10.67 3.94 -10.86
N ARG A 89 -11.96 4.26 -10.86
CA ARG A 89 -12.62 4.85 -9.68
C ARG A 89 -12.91 3.76 -8.67
N THR A 90 -12.56 4.02 -7.40
CA THR A 90 -12.63 3.03 -6.33
C THR A 90 -13.26 3.61 -5.08
N GLY A 91 -13.86 2.73 -4.26
CA GLY A 91 -14.46 3.13 -2.99
C GLY A 91 -13.49 3.17 -1.79
N ARG A 92 -12.17 2.94 -2.00
CA ARG A 92 -11.18 3.13 -0.94
C ARG A 92 -11.05 4.60 -0.59
N GLY A 93 -10.63 4.89 0.63
CA GLY A 93 -10.26 6.24 1.03
C GLY A 93 -9.03 6.76 0.29
N GLY A 94 -8.81 8.08 0.37
CA GLY A 94 -7.67 8.77 -0.25
C GLY A 94 -7.94 9.25 -1.68
N GLN A 95 -6.88 9.73 -2.31
CA GLN A 95 -6.88 10.39 -3.61
C GLN A 95 -6.32 9.48 -4.72
N TYR A 96 -5.71 10.07 -5.79
CA TYR A 96 -5.05 9.28 -6.81
C TYR A 96 -3.81 8.57 -6.29
N THR A 97 -3.57 7.35 -6.78
CA THR A 97 -2.29 6.65 -6.65
C THR A 97 -2.02 5.81 -7.89
N TYR A 98 -0.75 5.45 -8.07
CA TYR A 98 -0.29 4.53 -9.11
C TYR A 98 -0.18 3.13 -8.54
N HIS A 99 -0.46 2.13 -9.38
CA HIS A 99 -0.09 0.73 -9.16
C HIS A 99 0.58 0.19 -10.43
N GLY A 100 1.56 -0.70 -10.25
CA GLY A 100 2.27 -1.32 -11.37
C GLY A 100 3.38 -2.26 -10.91
N PRO A 101 4.09 -2.88 -11.86
CA PRO A 101 5.21 -3.79 -11.57
C PRO A 101 6.27 -3.14 -10.67
N GLY A 102 6.81 -3.92 -9.75
CA GLY A 102 7.74 -3.45 -8.72
C GLY A 102 7.06 -2.86 -7.47
N GLN A 103 5.73 -2.67 -7.49
CA GLN A 103 4.98 -2.23 -6.33
C GLN A 103 4.23 -3.41 -5.72
N LEU A 104 4.56 -3.78 -4.49
CA LEU A 104 3.84 -4.81 -3.74
C LEU A 104 2.55 -4.23 -3.17
N VAL A 105 1.41 -4.76 -3.61
CA VAL A 105 0.10 -4.45 -3.04
C VAL A 105 -0.28 -5.53 -2.05
N ALA A 106 -0.63 -5.15 -0.83
CA ALA A 106 -1.17 -6.02 0.19
C ALA A 106 -2.63 -5.67 0.45
N TYR A 107 -3.55 -6.49 -0.05
CA TYR A 107 -4.95 -6.40 0.31
C TYR A 107 -5.21 -7.18 1.60
N VAL A 108 -5.75 -6.48 2.61
CA VAL A 108 -6.02 -7.00 3.94
C VAL A 108 -7.52 -6.96 4.18
N VAL A 109 -8.15 -8.14 4.18
CA VAL A 109 -9.62 -8.27 4.34
C VAL A 109 -9.89 -8.82 5.73
N PHE A 110 -10.19 -7.93 6.67
CA PHE A 110 -10.30 -8.22 8.10
C PHE A 110 -11.66 -7.82 8.68
N ASP A 111 -12.20 -8.67 9.55
CA ASP A 111 -13.41 -8.39 10.32
C ASP A 111 -13.07 -7.50 11.54
N LEU A 112 -13.37 -6.21 11.42
CA LEU A 112 -13.16 -5.25 12.51
C LEU A 112 -14.11 -5.45 13.70
N ASN A 113 -15.21 -6.22 13.54
CA ASN A 113 -16.04 -6.59 14.69
C ASN A 113 -15.22 -7.36 15.73
N LYS A 114 -14.26 -8.18 15.28
CA LYS A 114 -13.34 -8.94 16.14
C LYS A 114 -12.17 -8.10 16.66
N ARG A 115 -12.04 -6.83 16.23
CA ARG A 115 -10.89 -5.95 16.50
C ARG A 115 -11.26 -4.58 17.06
N GLY A 116 -12.45 -4.47 17.68
CA GLY A 116 -12.88 -3.26 18.39
C GLY A 116 -13.55 -2.20 17.52
N ARG A 117 -13.89 -2.48 16.24
CA ARG A 117 -14.57 -1.54 15.32
C ARG A 117 -13.87 -0.18 15.19
N ASP A 118 -12.55 -0.19 15.13
CA ASP A 118 -11.74 1.02 15.03
C ASP A 118 -10.93 1.02 13.74
N VAL A 119 -11.34 1.89 12.78
CA VAL A 119 -10.67 2.03 11.47
C VAL A 119 -9.31 2.71 11.62
N ARG A 120 -9.17 3.66 12.55
CA ARG A 120 -7.88 4.34 12.79
C ARG A 120 -6.86 3.37 13.37
N CYS A 121 -7.29 2.56 14.34
CA CYS A 121 -6.44 1.49 14.88
C CYS A 121 -6.03 0.49 13.79
N HIS A 122 -6.95 0.12 12.88
CA HIS A 122 -6.62 -0.76 11.75
C HIS A 122 -5.57 -0.15 10.82
N VAL A 123 -5.73 1.12 10.41
CA VAL A 123 -4.73 1.84 9.61
C VAL A 123 -3.39 1.89 10.35
N HIS A 124 -3.38 2.19 11.64
CA HIS A 124 -2.17 2.23 12.46
C HIS A 124 -1.43 0.88 12.52
N ARG A 125 -2.19 -0.23 12.55
CA ARG A 125 -1.62 -1.58 12.48
C ARG A 125 -0.99 -1.87 11.12
N LEU A 126 -1.63 -1.45 10.02
CA LEU A 126 -1.05 -1.56 8.67
C LEU A 126 0.27 -0.78 8.58
N GLU A 127 0.31 0.44 9.13
CA GLU A 127 1.54 1.24 9.19
C GLU A 127 2.62 0.55 10.01
N SER A 128 2.30 0.08 11.24
CA SER A 128 3.24 -0.64 12.10
C SER A 128 3.82 -1.87 11.41
N TRP A 129 2.98 -2.60 10.71
CA TRP A 129 3.34 -3.81 9.98
C TRP A 129 4.39 -3.54 8.90
N VAL A 130 4.14 -2.53 8.06
CA VAL A 130 5.08 -2.16 6.99
C VAL A 130 6.36 -1.56 7.56
N ILE A 131 6.27 -0.70 8.59
CA ILE A 131 7.44 -0.12 9.27
C ILE A 131 8.35 -1.22 9.83
N ALA A 132 7.78 -2.25 10.46
CA ALA A 132 8.54 -3.38 10.98
C ALA A 132 9.28 -4.13 9.87
N ALA A 133 8.61 -4.39 8.73
CA ALA A 133 9.23 -5.05 7.59
C ALA A 133 10.34 -4.20 6.92
N LEU A 134 10.18 -2.86 6.87
CA LEU A 134 11.20 -1.94 6.36
C LEU A 134 12.44 -1.90 7.27
N ALA A 135 12.26 -2.05 8.57
CA ALA A 135 13.35 -2.04 9.54
C ALA A 135 14.32 -3.22 9.34
N ASP A 136 13.87 -4.36 8.79
CA ASP A 136 14.74 -5.48 8.42
C ASP A 136 15.79 -5.10 7.36
N ASP A 137 15.52 -4.06 6.56
CA ASP A 137 16.44 -3.49 5.57
C ASP A 137 17.17 -2.25 6.09
N GLY A 138 17.03 -1.93 7.38
CA GLY A 138 17.60 -0.71 7.96
C GLY A 138 16.91 0.58 7.48
N ILE A 139 15.71 0.48 6.89
CA ILE A 139 14.95 1.63 6.38
C ILE A 139 14.05 2.16 7.50
N ALA A 140 14.29 3.41 7.93
CA ALA A 140 13.52 4.08 8.97
C ALA A 140 12.21 4.66 8.40
N GLY A 141 11.17 3.81 8.32
CA GLY A 141 9.83 4.26 7.96
C GLY A 141 9.15 5.00 9.11
N GLU A 142 8.50 6.12 8.80
CA GLU A 142 7.84 6.96 9.80
C GLU A 142 6.37 7.24 9.41
N ARG A 143 5.55 7.54 10.43
CA ARG A 143 4.19 8.08 10.24
C ARG A 143 4.21 9.58 10.13
N ARG A 144 3.17 10.14 9.51
CA ARG A 144 2.91 11.58 9.52
C ARG A 144 1.46 11.82 9.95
N GLU A 145 1.28 12.68 10.91
CA GLU A 145 -0.05 13.03 11.42
C GLU A 145 -0.92 13.59 10.28
N GLY A 146 -2.16 13.09 10.17
CA GLY A 146 -3.10 13.50 9.13
C GLY A 146 -2.76 13.02 7.71
N ARG A 147 -1.66 12.31 7.51
CA ARG A 147 -1.18 11.83 6.19
C ARG A 147 -0.98 10.30 6.18
N PRO A 148 -2.02 9.47 6.06
CA PRO A 148 -1.90 8.02 6.08
C PRO A 148 -0.88 7.50 5.07
N GLY A 149 -0.10 6.49 5.49
CA GLY A 149 0.98 5.89 4.73
C GLY A 149 2.30 5.92 5.47
N ILE A 150 3.35 5.40 4.84
CA ILE A 150 4.68 5.32 5.42
C ILE A 150 5.60 6.27 4.66
N TRP A 151 6.37 7.02 5.40
CA TRP A 151 7.19 8.11 4.93
C TRP A 151 8.65 7.90 5.28
N ILE A 152 9.53 8.32 4.40
CA ILE A 152 10.98 8.39 4.62
C ILE A 152 11.34 9.87 4.69
N ARG A 153 12.09 10.25 5.72
CA ARG A 153 12.63 11.60 5.79
C ARG A 153 13.71 11.78 4.72
N SER A 154 13.57 12.80 3.90
CA SER A 154 14.48 13.11 2.80
C SER A 154 14.86 14.60 2.87
N GLY A 155 15.91 14.91 3.63
CA GLY A 155 16.34 16.30 3.86
C GLY A 155 15.27 17.16 4.53
N ALA A 156 14.90 18.26 3.87
CA ALA A 156 13.82 19.15 4.32
C ALA A 156 12.41 18.60 3.94
N ASN A 157 12.32 17.62 3.05
CA ASN A 157 11.07 17.08 2.53
C ASN A 157 10.86 15.63 2.97
N ASP A 158 9.63 15.18 2.91
CA ASP A 158 9.26 13.77 3.12
C ASP A 158 9.01 13.09 1.78
N ALA A 159 9.36 11.80 1.65
CA ALA A 159 9.04 10.99 0.50
C ALA A 159 8.19 9.77 0.92
N LYS A 160 7.09 9.51 0.23
CA LYS A 160 6.21 8.40 0.55
C LYS A 160 6.73 7.11 -0.05
N ILE A 161 6.99 6.11 0.79
CA ILE A 161 7.42 4.77 0.38
C ILE A 161 6.25 3.78 0.29
N ALA A 162 5.18 4.02 1.07
CA ALA A 162 3.98 3.20 0.99
C ALA A 162 2.71 4.02 1.20
N ALA A 163 1.71 3.78 0.36
CA ALA A 163 0.41 4.41 0.41
C ALA A 163 -0.62 3.47 1.07
N ILE A 164 -1.49 4.01 1.92
CA ILE A 164 -2.57 3.25 2.57
C ILE A 164 -3.91 3.83 2.13
N GLY A 165 -4.80 2.93 1.70
CA GLY A 165 -6.18 3.27 1.41
C GLY A 165 -7.08 2.09 1.73
N VAL A 166 -7.97 2.25 2.70
CA VAL A 166 -8.90 1.19 3.12
C VAL A 166 -10.34 1.59 2.82
N ARG A 167 -11.19 0.58 2.67
CA ARG A 167 -12.64 0.71 2.65
C ARG A 167 -13.23 -0.20 3.71
N VAL A 168 -14.33 0.23 4.33
CA VAL A 168 -15.04 -0.60 5.32
C VAL A 168 -16.47 -0.78 4.88
N ARG A 169 -16.94 -2.02 4.90
CA ARG A 169 -18.34 -2.38 4.64
C ARG A 169 -18.84 -3.33 5.73
N ARG A 170 -19.84 -2.91 6.49
CA ARG A 170 -20.38 -3.69 7.62
C ARG A 170 -19.29 -4.16 8.61
N TRP A 171 -18.34 -3.27 8.89
CA TRP A 171 -17.19 -3.53 9.74
C TRP A 171 -16.20 -4.58 9.22
N VAL A 172 -16.29 -4.96 7.96
CA VAL A 172 -15.20 -5.68 7.27
C VAL A 172 -14.37 -4.66 6.50
N ALA A 173 -13.10 -4.52 6.86
CA ALA A 173 -12.13 -3.70 6.16
C ALA A 173 -11.57 -4.47 4.95
N TYR A 174 -11.29 -3.76 3.86
CA TYR A 174 -10.64 -4.29 2.66
C TYR A 174 -9.87 -3.22 1.89
N HIS A 175 -9.20 -3.56 0.78
CA HIS A 175 -8.03 -2.88 0.26
C HIS A 175 -6.86 -2.96 1.26
N GLY A 176 -6.00 -1.96 1.39
CA GLY A 176 -4.86 -2.06 2.30
C GLY A 176 -3.74 -1.11 1.97
N VAL A 177 -2.56 -1.63 1.64
CA VAL A 177 -1.33 -0.86 1.45
C VAL A 177 -0.64 -1.21 0.13
N ALA A 178 -0.08 -0.20 -0.53
CA ALA A 178 0.76 -0.34 -1.70
C ALA A 178 2.17 0.14 -1.35
N ILE A 179 3.16 -0.74 -1.47
CA ILE A 179 4.54 -0.54 -1.02
C ILE A 179 5.44 -0.46 -2.25
N ASN A 180 6.15 0.64 -2.41
CA ASN A 180 7.09 0.83 -3.51
C ASN A 180 8.37 0.04 -3.22
N VAL A 181 8.48 -1.18 -3.75
CA VAL A 181 9.72 -1.97 -3.64
C VAL A 181 10.74 -1.47 -4.66
N CYS A 182 10.42 -1.57 -5.94
CA CYS A 182 11.27 -1.16 -7.06
C CYS A 182 10.45 -0.72 -8.30
N PRO A 183 9.32 0.03 -8.17
CA PRO A 183 8.56 0.48 -9.32
C PRO A 183 9.31 1.59 -10.07
N ASP A 184 8.96 1.82 -11.34
CA ASP A 184 9.33 3.06 -12.02
C ASP A 184 8.57 4.24 -11.39
N LEU A 185 9.26 5.04 -10.59
CA LEU A 185 8.67 6.17 -9.87
C LEU A 185 8.25 7.31 -10.80
N ASN A 186 8.76 7.38 -12.05
CA ASN A 186 8.29 8.34 -13.06
C ASN A 186 6.81 8.15 -13.39
N HIS A 187 6.26 6.97 -13.14
CA HIS A 187 4.84 6.70 -13.36
C HIS A 187 3.91 7.50 -12.42
N PHE A 188 4.42 7.99 -11.29
CA PHE A 188 3.66 8.88 -10.41
C PHE A 188 3.52 10.31 -10.95
N SER A 189 4.32 10.74 -11.94
CA SER A 189 4.26 12.10 -12.49
C SER A 189 2.96 12.41 -13.26
N GLY A 190 2.17 11.40 -13.63
CA GLY A 190 0.86 11.58 -14.25
C GLY A 190 -0.27 11.92 -13.29
N ILE A 191 0.01 12.02 -11.99
CA ILE A 191 -0.96 12.34 -10.93
C ILE A 191 -0.32 13.26 -9.89
N VAL A 192 -1.13 13.94 -9.08
CA VAL A 192 -0.69 14.50 -7.79
C VAL A 192 -0.89 13.41 -6.73
N PRO A 193 0.18 12.70 -6.31
CA PRO A 193 0.03 11.56 -5.42
C PRO A 193 -0.53 11.99 -4.07
N CYS A 194 -1.64 11.41 -3.65
CA CYS A 194 -2.31 11.73 -2.39
C CYS A 194 -2.68 13.21 -2.22
N GLY A 195 -2.74 14.01 -3.32
CA GLY A 195 -3.00 15.45 -3.28
C GLY A 195 -1.94 16.28 -2.55
N ILE A 196 -0.75 15.74 -2.38
CA ILE A 196 0.36 16.36 -1.65
C ILE A 196 1.41 16.76 -2.68
N GLY A 197 1.35 18.01 -3.14
CA GLY A 197 2.29 18.54 -4.13
C GLY A 197 3.68 18.87 -3.56
N ASP A 198 3.83 18.84 -2.24
CA ASP A 198 5.05 19.19 -1.50
C ASP A 198 5.87 17.98 -1.01
N ALA A 199 5.43 16.76 -1.32
CA ALA A 199 6.13 15.55 -0.93
C ALA A 199 6.40 14.64 -2.12
N GLY A 200 7.61 14.06 -2.15
CA GLY A 200 8.02 13.10 -3.17
C GLY A 200 7.49 11.69 -2.93
N VAL A 201 7.81 10.81 -3.87
CA VAL A 201 7.68 9.36 -3.72
C VAL A 201 9.07 8.73 -3.73
N THR A 202 9.23 7.61 -3.02
CA THR A 202 10.49 6.85 -3.00
C THR A 202 10.17 5.34 -3.02
N SER A 203 11.22 4.52 -3.09
CA SER A 203 11.13 3.06 -3.07
C SER A 203 12.18 2.46 -2.13
N ILE A 204 11.99 1.18 -1.79
CA ILE A 204 12.97 0.40 -1.04
C ILE A 204 14.30 0.36 -1.81
N GLU A 205 14.26 0.14 -3.12
CA GLU A 205 15.44 0.14 -3.99
C GLU A 205 16.23 1.45 -3.89
N GLN A 206 15.56 2.61 -3.97
CA GLN A 206 16.22 3.90 -3.84
C GLN A 206 16.83 4.11 -2.45
N CYS A 207 16.12 3.69 -1.39
CA CYS A 207 16.65 3.79 -0.03
C CYS A 207 17.91 2.94 0.15
N LEU A 208 17.92 1.70 -0.34
CA LEU A 208 19.08 0.80 -0.27
C LEU A 208 20.26 1.32 -1.11
N ALA A 209 20.00 1.84 -2.30
CA ALA A 209 21.04 2.46 -3.14
C ALA A 209 21.69 3.65 -2.44
N ALA A 210 20.92 4.50 -1.77
CA ALA A 210 21.47 5.63 -1.00
C ALA A 210 22.30 5.17 0.20
N GLN A 211 21.85 4.16 0.93
CA GLN A 211 22.61 3.56 2.03
C GLN A 211 23.96 3.02 1.55
N ALA A 212 23.98 2.30 0.40
CA ALA A 212 25.20 1.74 -0.19
C ALA A 212 26.22 2.84 -0.58
N LEU A 213 25.75 4.03 -0.95
CA LEU A 213 26.59 5.17 -1.29
C LEU A 213 27.02 5.99 -0.05
N GLY A 214 26.63 5.58 1.17
CA GLY A 214 26.89 6.33 2.40
C GLY A 214 26.16 7.66 2.48
N VAL A 215 25.18 7.89 1.60
CA VAL A 215 24.35 9.09 1.57
C VAL A 215 23.26 8.90 2.64
N LYS A 216 23.27 9.75 3.68
CA LYS A 216 22.15 9.81 4.61
C LYS A 216 20.89 10.13 3.79
N ALA A 217 19.74 9.62 4.21
CA ALA A 217 18.43 9.78 3.54
C ALA A 217 18.04 11.27 3.23
N ASP A 218 18.87 12.20 3.59
CA ASP A 218 18.70 13.66 3.46
C ASP A 218 18.83 14.19 2.02
N THR A 219 19.00 13.35 0.97
CA THR A 219 19.39 13.82 -0.37
C THR A 219 18.48 13.41 -1.51
N PHE A 220 17.23 12.97 -1.26
CA PHE A 220 16.28 12.69 -2.32
C PHE A 220 15.46 13.92 -2.68
N SER A 221 16.09 14.89 -3.40
CA SER A 221 15.38 15.96 -4.09
C SER A 221 16.10 16.27 -5.40
N GLN A 222 15.61 15.69 -6.49
CA GLN A 222 15.47 16.34 -7.81
C GLN A 222 14.42 15.60 -8.62
#